data_bc76edfd88828d26920cbaf0d0e80990
#
_entry.id   bc76edfd88828d26920cbaf0d0e80990
#
_cell.length_a   1.000
_cell.length_b   1.000
_cell.length_c   1.000
_cell.angle_alpha   90.00
_cell.angle_beta   90.00
_cell.angle_gamma   90.00
#
_symmetry.space_group_name_H-M   'P 1'
#
loop_
_entity.id
_entity.type
_entity.pdbx_description
1 polymer ?
#
loop_
_entity_poly.entity_id
_entity_poly.type
_entity_poly.pdbx_seq_one_letter_code
_entity_poly.pdbx_strand_id
1 'polypeptide(L)'
;MSKYRFKNSSIYIGDSDLPHNKLSITDPLELHAIENELLIEAYELFYSRLDKETIFDETYFITLHKATFSPLYDWAGEYRTLEMSKGDSRFCLAAYLHESSKKIFDALSRDELIYRGDSLSIKEFAHKLAYYKCELIALHPFYELNGRITRMFFDMIAAYNGYQFIDYSGISPEAYINASIECVQFADCGKMDKIILDGLYRA
;
A
#
# COMPACT_ATOMS: atom_id res chain seq x y z
N MET A 1 -14.31 -13.00 -9.48
CA MET A 1 -12.87 -13.32 -9.61
C MET A 1 -12.31 -13.47 -8.22
N SER A 2 -11.72 -14.64 -7.90
CA SER A 2 -11.07 -14.82 -6.59
C SER A 2 -9.97 -13.78 -6.42
N LYS A 3 -10.00 -13.03 -5.31
CA LYS A 3 -9.00 -11.99 -5.03
C LYS A 3 -7.64 -12.61 -4.77
N TYR A 4 -7.56 -13.58 -3.87
CA TYR A 4 -6.31 -14.24 -3.49
C TYR A 4 -6.50 -15.74 -3.35
N ARG A 5 -5.43 -16.51 -3.58
CA ARG A 5 -5.42 -17.94 -3.31
C ARG A 5 -4.69 -18.21 -2.00
N PHE A 6 -5.43 -18.70 -1.01
CA PHE A 6 -4.89 -19.22 0.24
C PHE A 6 -5.22 -20.70 0.33
N LYS A 7 -4.28 -21.50 0.77
CA LYS A 7 -4.59 -22.89 1.18
C LYS A 7 -5.11 -22.87 2.63
N ASN A 8 -6.38 -23.27 2.83
CA ASN A 8 -7.01 -23.46 4.17
C ASN A 8 -6.93 -22.21 5.07
N SER A 9 -7.52 -21.09 4.64
CA SER A 9 -7.49 -19.86 5.39
C SER A 9 -8.79 -19.65 6.18
N SER A 10 -8.68 -19.44 7.49
CA SER A 10 -9.77 -18.95 8.36
C SER A 10 -10.01 -17.44 8.24
N ILE A 11 -9.34 -16.77 7.31
CA ILE A 11 -9.46 -15.32 7.13
C ILE A 11 -10.77 -14.96 6.41
N TYR A 12 -11.25 -15.82 5.52
CA TYR A 12 -12.43 -15.56 4.69
C TYR A 12 -13.65 -16.35 5.17
N ILE A 13 -14.84 -15.81 4.92
CA ILE A 13 -16.13 -16.42 5.26
C ILE A 13 -16.43 -17.54 4.25
N GLY A 14 -16.32 -18.78 4.66
CA GLY A 14 -16.55 -19.96 3.80
C GLY A 14 -15.69 -19.94 2.54
N ASP A 15 -16.29 -20.15 1.38
CA ASP A 15 -15.63 -20.14 0.08
C ASP A 15 -15.70 -18.75 -0.60
N SER A 16 -16.05 -17.69 0.16
CA SER A 16 -16.15 -16.33 -0.38
C SER A 16 -14.81 -15.60 -0.38
N ASP A 17 -14.74 -14.47 -1.12
CA ASP A 17 -13.64 -13.51 -1.08
C ASP A 17 -13.84 -12.44 0.02
N LEU A 18 -14.77 -12.66 0.96
CA LEU A 18 -15.11 -11.72 2.01
C LEU A 18 -14.39 -12.08 3.30
N PRO A 19 -13.53 -11.21 3.84
CA PRO A 19 -12.84 -11.50 5.09
C PRO A 19 -13.79 -11.47 6.29
N HIS A 20 -13.52 -12.32 7.29
CA HIS A 20 -14.16 -12.21 8.59
C HIS A 20 -13.89 -10.84 9.18
N ASN A 21 -14.94 -10.17 9.66
CA ASN A 21 -14.86 -8.83 10.23
C ASN A 21 -15.65 -8.75 11.54
N LYS A 22 -15.26 -7.79 12.40
CA LYS A 22 -15.83 -7.59 13.74
C LYS A 22 -17.31 -7.21 13.74
N LEU A 23 -17.79 -6.64 12.64
CA LEU A 23 -19.16 -6.18 12.48
C LEU A 23 -20.09 -7.27 11.94
N SER A 24 -19.53 -8.47 11.65
CA SER A 24 -20.28 -9.59 11.07
C SER A 24 -20.98 -9.25 9.75
N ILE A 25 -20.42 -8.31 8.98
CA ILE A 25 -20.93 -7.91 7.67
C ILE A 25 -20.67 -9.04 6.68
N THR A 26 -21.70 -9.41 5.92
CA THR A 26 -21.66 -10.45 4.90
C THR A 26 -21.96 -9.95 3.49
N ASP A 27 -22.34 -8.68 3.35
CA ASP A 27 -22.50 -8.02 2.05
C ASP A 27 -21.16 -7.37 1.62
N PRO A 28 -20.58 -7.78 0.47
CA PRO A 28 -19.33 -7.21 -0.03
C PRO A 28 -19.41 -5.70 -0.32
N LEU A 29 -20.57 -5.19 -0.74
CA LEU A 29 -20.74 -3.77 -1.05
C LEU A 29 -20.75 -2.92 0.23
N GLU A 30 -21.47 -3.41 1.26
CA GLU A 30 -21.51 -2.77 2.56
C GLU A 30 -20.12 -2.74 3.21
N LEU A 31 -19.41 -3.89 3.21
CA LEU A 31 -18.06 -3.94 3.77
C LEU A 31 -17.11 -2.98 3.05
N HIS A 32 -17.17 -2.95 1.71
CA HIS A 32 -16.34 -2.05 0.91
C HIS A 32 -16.65 -0.57 1.18
N ALA A 33 -17.93 -0.22 1.39
CA ALA A 33 -18.31 1.14 1.74
C ALA A 33 -17.68 1.57 3.07
N ILE A 34 -17.80 0.75 4.12
CA ILE A 34 -17.21 1.03 5.43
C ILE A 34 -15.67 1.09 5.37
N GLU A 35 -15.02 0.18 4.64
CA GLU A 35 -13.57 0.24 4.40
C GLU A 35 -13.14 1.57 3.78
N ASN A 36 -13.95 2.11 2.86
CA ASN A 36 -13.66 3.40 2.21
C ASN A 36 -13.87 4.57 3.17
N GLU A 37 -14.93 4.56 4.00
CA GLU A 37 -15.15 5.58 5.02
C GLU A 37 -13.98 5.64 6.01
N LEU A 38 -13.57 4.50 6.55
CA LEU A 38 -12.41 4.41 7.44
C LEU A 38 -11.11 4.90 6.77
N LEU A 39 -10.95 4.63 5.47
CA LEU A 39 -9.79 5.10 4.72
C LEU A 39 -9.80 6.63 4.57
N ILE A 40 -10.96 7.24 4.29
CA ILE A 40 -11.10 8.72 4.21
C ILE A 40 -10.74 9.37 5.54
N GLU A 41 -11.31 8.88 6.66
CA GLU A 41 -11.00 9.37 8.00
C GLU A 41 -9.50 9.25 8.32
N ALA A 42 -8.88 8.13 7.92
CA ALA A 42 -7.45 7.92 8.12
C ALA A 42 -6.60 8.90 7.30
N TYR A 43 -6.98 9.20 6.04
CA TYR A 43 -6.29 10.22 5.24
C TYR A 43 -6.30 11.57 5.93
N GLU A 44 -7.45 12.04 6.43
CA GLU A 44 -7.59 13.30 7.15
C GLU A 44 -6.73 13.31 8.43
N LEU A 45 -6.81 12.23 9.21
CA LEU A 45 -6.09 12.09 10.46
C LEU A 45 -4.56 12.14 10.24
N PHE A 46 -4.03 11.31 9.34
CA PHE A 46 -2.60 11.21 9.13
C PHE A 46 -2.04 12.43 8.41
N TYR A 47 -2.77 13.00 7.45
CA TYR A 47 -2.38 14.25 6.81
C TYR A 47 -2.29 15.41 7.81
N SER A 48 -3.27 15.54 8.72
CA SER A 48 -3.25 16.60 9.74
C SER A 48 -2.11 16.49 10.76
N ARG A 49 -1.48 15.30 10.84
CA ARG A 49 -0.37 15.01 11.76
C ARG A 49 1.00 15.05 11.10
N LEU A 50 1.06 15.29 9.78
CA LEU A 50 2.34 15.41 9.10
C LEU A 50 3.09 16.64 9.61
N ASP A 51 4.32 16.41 10.08
CA ASP A 51 5.22 17.43 10.55
C ASP A 51 6.69 17.06 10.22
N LYS A 52 7.62 17.92 10.63
CA LYS A 52 9.06 17.75 10.37
C LYS A 52 9.68 16.53 11.05
N GLU A 53 9.02 15.99 12.08
CA GLU A 53 9.47 14.83 12.86
C GLU A 53 8.87 13.52 12.31
N THR A 54 8.02 13.61 11.28
CA THR A 54 7.39 12.42 10.68
C THR A 54 8.46 11.53 10.03
N ILE A 55 8.53 10.28 10.47
CA ILE A 55 9.44 9.26 9.95
C ILE A 55 8.64 8.22 9.16
N PHE A 56 8.94 8.08 7.87
CA PHE A 56 8.30 7.09 7.00
C PHE A 56 9.05 5.75 7.05
N ASP A 57 8.86 5.03 8.14
CA ASP A 57 9.46 3.72 8.40
C ASP A 57 8.42 2.57 8.37
N GLU A 58 8.88 1.37 8.69
CA GLU A 58 8.02 0.18 8.82
C GLU A 58 6.92 0.39 9.86
N THR A 59 7.24 1.03 10.98
CA THR A 59 6.28 1.31 12.06
C THR A 59 5.17 2.23 11.59
N TYR A 60 5.52 3.28 10.83
CA TYR A 60 4.53 4.18 10.25
C TYR A 60 3.62 3.44 9.27
N PHE A 61 4.17 2.63 8.37
CA PHE A 61 3.39 1.84 7.41
C PHE A 61 2.43 0.85 8.09
N ILE A 62 2.89 0.11 9.11
CA ILE A 62 2.07 -0.78 9.92
C ILE A 62 0.98 0.01 10.66
N THR A 63 1.33 1.18 11.21
CA THR A 63 0.38 2.04 11.94
C THR A 63 -0.72 2.57 11.04
N LEU A 64 -0.43 2.94 9.79
CA LEU A 64 -1.45 3.30 8.80
C LEU A 64 -2.49 2.18 8.66
N HIS A 65 -2.05 0.94 8.44
CA HIS A 65 -2.96 -0.19 8.28
C HIS A 65 -3.75 -0.48 9.57
N LYS A 66 -3.07 -0.50 10.71
CA LYS A 66 -3.67 -0.79 12.01
C LYS A 66 -4.71 0.27 12.41
N ALA A 67 -4.34 1.54 12.35
CA ALA A 67 -5.23 2.62 12.74
C ALA A 67 -6.48 2.71 11.86
N THR A 68 -6.32 2.47 10.55
CA THR A 68 -7.43 2.51 9.60
C THR A 68 -8.39 1.34 9.80
N PHE A 69 -7.89 0.12 9.92
CA PHE A 69 -8.73 -1.07 9.77
C PHE A 69 -8.95 -1.90 11.04
N SER A 70 -8.36 -1.51 12.18
CA SER A 70 -8.63 -2.19 13.45
C SER A 70 -10.11 -2.16 13.91
N PRO A 71 -10.95 -1.19 13.51
CA PRO A 71 -12.39 -1.30 13.78
C PRO A 71 -13.06 -2.48 13.08
N LEU A 72 -12.53 -2.93 11.94
CA LEU A 72 -13.08 -4.05 11.16
C LEU A 72 -12.38 -5.38 11.38
N TYR A 73 -11.05 -5.38 11.55
CA TYR A 73 -10.24 -6.59 11.47
C TYR A 73 -9.31 -6.77 12.67
N ASP A 74 -9.30 -7.96 13.25
CA ASP A 74 -8.41 -8.30 14.37
C ASP A 74 -6.94 -8.34 13.93
N TRP A 75 -6.68 -8.75 12.70
CA TRP A 75 -5.35 -8.82 12.09
C TRP A 75 -4.85 -7.48 11.52
N ALA A 76 -5.57 -6.37 11.71
CA ALA A 76 -5.13 -5.07 11.21
C ALA A 76 -3.76 -4.67 11.79
N GLY A 77 -2.81 -4.39 10.90
CA GLY A 77 -1.42 -4.08 11.26
C GLY A 77 -0.54 -5.30 11.52
N GLU A 78 -1.07 -6.52 11.37
CA GLU A 78 -0.28 -7.75 11.51
C GLU A 78 0.12 -8.30 10.15
N TYR A 79 1.37 -8.73 10.02
CA TYR A 79 1.82 -9.40 8.82
C TYR A 79 1.19 -10.77 8.69
N ARG A 80 0.79 -11.11 7.46
CA ARG A 80 0.23 -12.43 7.16
C ARG A 80 1.23 -13.55 7.45
N THR A 81 0.73 -14.66 7.88
CA THR A 81 1.51 -15.88 8.11
C THR A 81 1.29 -16.92 7.00
N LEU A 82 0.42 -16.60 6.02
CA LEU A 82 0.06 -17.49 4.91
C LEU A 82 0.71 -17.01 3.60
N GLU A 83 1.03 -17.97 2.74
CA GLU A 83 1.46 -17.68 1.38
C GLU A 83 0.33 -17.05 0.57
N MET A 84 0.67 -16.06 -0.24
CA MET A 84 -0.32 -15.31 -1.00
C MET A 84 0.07 -15.18 -2.47
N SER A 85 -0.91 -15.36 -3.35
CA SER A 85 -0.79 -15.10 -4.78
C SER A 85 -2.09 -14.54 -5.34
N LYS A 86 -1.99 -13.82 -6.45
CA LYS A 86 -3.14 -13.31 -7.21
C LYS A 86 -2.91 -13.50 -8.70
N GLY A 87 -3.72 -14.35 -9.31
CA GLY A 87 -3.42 -14.82 -10.67
C GLY A 87 -2.06 -15.53 -10.70
N ASP A 88 -1.19 -15.13 -11.61
CA ASP A 88 0.17 -15.66 -11.74
C ASP A 88 1.20 -14.88 -10.90
N SER A 89 0.78 -13.81 -10.23
CA SER A 89 1.65 -13.02 -9.35
C SER A 89 1.79 -13.69 -7.98
N ARG A 90 3.02 -14.05 -7.61
CA ARG A 90 3.35 -14.55 -6.28
C ARG A 90 4.03 -13.43 -5.49
N PHE A 91 3.45 -13.08 -4.35
CA PHE A 91 4.00 -12.09 -3.44
C PHE A 91 5.15 -12.66 -2.58
N CYS A 92 5.82 -11.83 -1.81
CA CYS A 92 6.86 -12.25 -0.89
C CYS A 92 6.38 -13.44 -0.04
N LEU A 93 7.24 -14.46 0.13
CA LEU A 93 6.90 -15.62 0.95
C LEU A 93 6.72 -15.21 2.42
N ALA A 94 5.72 -15.77 3.10
CA ALA A 94 5.38 -15.40 4.47
C ALA A 94 6.57 -15.52 5.43
N ALA A 95 7.41 -16.54 5.27
CA ALA A 95 8.61 -16.74 6.07
C ALA A 95 9.65 -15.61 5.95
N TYR A 96 9.64 -14.84 4.87
CA TYR A 96 10.61 -13.77 4.61
C TYR A 96 10.04 -12.36 4.75
N LEU A 97 8.76 -12.21 5.11
CA LEU A 97 8.12 -10.89 5.17
C LEU A 97 8.85 -9.90 6.07
N HIS A 98 9.19 -10.30 7.30
CA HIS A 98 9.88 -9.42 8.26
C HIS A 98 11.27 -9.02 7.79
N GLU A 99 12.04 -9.97 7.24
CA GLU A 99 13.38 -9.68 6.72
C GLU A 99 13.33 -8.77 5.49
N SER A 100 12.42 -9.06 4.54
CA SER A 100 12.25 -8.28 3.33
C SER A 100 11.71 -6.89 3.62
N SER A 101 10.72 -6.77 4.51
CA SER A 101 10.20 -5.49 4.98
C SER A 101 11.31 -4.64 5.59
N LYS A 102 12.07 -5.20 6.52
CA LYS A 102 13.19 -4.49 7.12
C LYS A 102 14.19 -3.97 6.08
N LYS A 103 14.54 -4.77 5.06
CA LYS A 103 15.45 -4.34 3.98
C LYS A 103 14.89 -3.17 3.19
N ILE A 104 13.60 -3.20 2.86
CA ILE A 104 12.93 -2.12 2.12
C ILE A 104 12.93 -0.83 2.94
N PHE A 105 12.49 -0.88 4.19
CA PHE A 105 12.40 0.31 5.04
C PHE A 105 13.77 0.83 5.49
N ASP A 106 14.78 -0.03 5.71
CA ASP A 106 16.16 0.39 5.93
C ASP A 106 16.74 1.11 4.68
N ALA A 107 16.38 0.68 3.47
CA ALA A 107 16.78 1.35 2.24
C ALA A 107 16.07 2.71 2.09
N LEU A 108 14.76 2.74 2.34
CA LEU A 108 13.94 3.96 2.33
C LEU A 108 14.48 5.01 3.31
N SER A 109 14.82 4.60 4.53
CA SER A 109 15.35 5.49 5.57
C SER A 109 16.72 6.06 5.21
N ARG A 110 17.55 5.30 4.50
CA ARG A 110 18.86 5.76 4.01
C ARG A 110 18.76 6.63 2.78
N ASP A 111 17.65 6.58 2.07
CA ASP A 111 17.40 7.43 0.92
C ASP A 111 16.90 8.81 1.39
N GLU A 112 17.84 9.61 1.93
CA GLU A 112 17.53 10.97 2.43
C GLU A 112 16.80 11.85 1.42
N LEU A 113 16.87 11.50 0.13
CA LEU A 113 16.25 12.27 -0.94
C LEU A 113 14.71 12.21 -0.89
N ILE A 114 14.14 11.20 -0.27
CA ILE A 114 12.69 11.12 0.02
C ILE A 114 12.22 12.21 1.00
N TYR A 115 13.14 12.72 1.85
CA TYR A 115 12.86 13.78 2.82
C TYR A 115 13.29 15.17 2.33
N ARG A 116 13.84 15.28 1.11
CA ARG A 116 14.37 16.51 0.53
C ARG A 116 13.75 16.81 -0.84
N GLY A 117 12.42 16.82 -0.92
CA GLY A 117 11.69 17.00 -2.17
C GLY A 117 12.08 18.23 -2.98
N ASP A 118 12.71 19.25 -2.36
CA ASP A 118 13.23 20.45 -3.05
C ASP A 118 14.58 20.23 -3.73
N SER A 119 15.30 19.16 -3.40
CA SER A 119 16.63 18.87 -3.96
C SER A 119 16.59 17.96 -5.19
N LEU A 120 15.44 17.31 -5.45
CA LEU A 120 15.23 16.44 -6.59
C LEU A 120 14.37 17.12 -7.66
N SER A 121 14.63 16.79 -8.93
CA SER A 121 13.64 17.03 -9.97
C SER A 121 12.39 16.19 -9.70
N ILE A 122 11.24 16.65 -10.16
CA ILE A 122 9.97 15.91 -10.04
C ILE A 122 10.09 14.48 -10.62
N LYS A 123 10.86 14.33 -11.70
CA LYS A 123 11.10 13.04 -12.35
C LYS A 123 11.91 12.09 -11.47
N GLU A 124 12.98 12.57 -10.83
CA GLU A 124 13.79 11.77 -9.91
C GLU A 124 13.00 11.38 -8.67
N PHE A 125 12.19 12.30 -8.14
CA PHE A 125 11.32 12.02 -7.00
C PHE A 125 10.25 10.98 -7.34
N ALA A 126 9.56 11.12 -8.50
CA ALA A 126 8.59 10.15 -8.98
C ALA A 126 9.21 8.76 -9.17
N HIS A 127 10.41 8.69 -9.75
CA HIS A 127 11.14 7.44 -9.94
C HIS A 127 11.43 6.73 -8.60
N LYS A 128 11.87 7.47 -7.58
CA LYS A 128 12.09 6.91 -6.25
C LYS A 128 10.81 6.42 -5.59
N LEU A 129 9.74 7.21 -5.67
CA LEU A 129 8.42 6.77 -5.16
C LEU A 129 7.95 5.49 -5.86
N ALA A 130 8.11 5.40 -7.19
CA ALA A 130 7.73 4.22 -7.96
C ALA A 130 8.53 2.98 -7.54
N TYR A 131 9.84 3.12 -7.37
CA TYR A 131 10.70 2.03 -6.92
C TYR A 131 10.23 1.45 -5.59
N TYR A 132 10.14 2.27 -4.53
CA TYR A 132 9.70 1.78 -3.21
C TYR A 132 8.25 1.31 -3.20
N LYS A 133 7.40 1.92 -4.03
CA LYS A 133 6.02 1.46 -4.18
C LYS A 133 5.95 0.07 -4.79
N CYS A 134 6.74 -0.23 -5.81
CA CYS A 134 6.84 -1.56 -6.40
C CYS A 134 7.35 -2.58 -5.38
N GLU A 135 8.36 -2.23 -4.58
CA GLU A 135 8.86 -3.10 -3.50
C GLU A 135 7.77 -3.43 -2.48
N LEU A 136 6.97 -2.44 -2.04
CA LEU A 136 5.87 -2.69 -1.09
C LEU A 136 4.69 -3.44 -1.72
N ILE A 137 4.43 -3.26 -3.03
CA ILE A 137 3.44 -4.06 -3.76
C ILE A 137 3.90 -5.53 -3.83
N ALA A 138 5.17 -5.78 -4.10
CA ALA A 138 5.73 -7.14 -4.14
C ALA A 138 5.82 -7.78 -2.74
N LEU A 139 6.10 -7.00 -1.70
CA LEU A 139 6.08 -7.45 -0.31
C LEU A 139 4.69 -7.95 0.10
N HIS A 140 3.65 -7.17 -0.14
CA HIS A 140 2.24 -7.49 0.14
C HIS A 140 2.02 -8.08 1.54
N PRO A 141 2.37 -7.35 2.62
CA PRO A 141 2.56 -7.97 3.93
C PRO A 141 1.26 -8.30 4.67
N PHE A 142 0.13 -7.66 4.37
CA PHE A 142 -1.14 -7.84 5.06
C PHE A 142 -2.05 -8.84 4.35
N TYR A 143 -3.04 -9.36 5.05
CA TYR A 143 -4.03 -10.27 4.46
C TYR A 143 -4.91 -9.59 3.42
N GLU A 144 -5.31 -8.33 3.67
CA GLU A 144 -6.11 -7.50 2.74
C GLU A 144 -5.66 -6.04 2.78
N LEU A 145 -6.20 -5.23 1.86
CA LEU A 145 -6.06 -3.76 1.86
C LEU A 145 -4.64 -3.23 1.59
N ASN A 146 -3.71 -4.11 1.21
CA ASN A 146 -2.33 -3.75 0.90
C ASN A 146 -2.23 -2.59 -0.11
N GLY A 147 -2.99 -2.66 -1.20
CA GLY A 147 -2.96 -1.62 -2.24
C GLY A 147 -3.42 -0.25 -1.77
N ARG A 148 -4.45 -0.19 -0.89
CA ARG A 148 -4.97 1.07 -0.35
C ARG A 148 -3.97 1.71 0.60
N ILE A 149 -3.40 0.93 1.51
CA ILE A 149 -2.40 1.43 2.45
C ILE A 149 -1.08 1.80 1.76
N THR A 150 -0.66 1.03 0.76
CA THR A 150 0.51 1.41 -0.05
C THR A 150 0.30 2.74 -0.77
N ARG A 151 -0.89 2.99 -1.34
CA ARG A 151 -1.21 4.31 -1.91
C ARG A 151 -1.12 5.40 -0.85
N MET A 152 -1.84 5.25 0.26
CA MET A 152 -1.86 6.22 1.34
C MET A 152 -0.44 6.54 1.86
N PHE A 153 0.41 5.53 2.02
CA PHE A 153 1.79 5.73 2.46
C PHE A 153 2.58 6.65 1.52
N PHE A 154 2.49 6.43 0.20
CA PHE A 154 3.18 7.28 -0.77
C PHE A 154 2.53 8.64 -0.97
N ASP A 155 1.22 8.76 -0.76
CA ASP A 155 0.53 10.04 -0.74
C ASP A 155 0.99 10.90 0.45
N MET A 156 1.21 10.30 1.63
CA MET A 156 1.79 11.01 2.79
C MET A 156 3.24 11.45 2.51
N ILE A 157 4.06 10.63 1.87
CA ILE A 157 5.42 11.02 1.47
C ILE A 157 5.38 12.17 0.45
N ALA A 158 4.48 12.11 -0.53
CA ALA A 158 4.31 13.18 -1.51
C ALA A 158 3.90 14.50 -0.83
N ALA A 159 2.89 14.46 0.06
CA ALA A 159 2.42 15.61 0.80
C ALA A 159 3.50 16.22 1.70
N TYR A 160 4.26 15.39 2.41
CA TYR A 160 5.40 15.81 3.23
C TYR A 160 6.44 16.61 2.42
N ASN A 161 6.63 16.26 1.16
CA ASN A 161 7.57 16.90 0.24
C ASN A 161 6.95 18.06 -0.57
N GLY A 162 5.76 18.57 -0.18
CA GLY A 162 5.11 19.72 -0.81
C GLY A 162 4.45 19.43 -2.15
N TYR A 163 4.04 18.18 -2.36
CA TYR A 163 3.17 17.78 -3.46
C TYR A 163 1.74 17.55 -2.97
N GLN A 164 0.79 17.57 -3.88
CA GLN A 164 -0.55 17.03 -3.62
C GLN A 164 -0.49 15.51 -3.49
N PHE A 165 -1.57 14.88 -3.01
CA PHE A 165 -1.71 13.43 -3.14
C PHE A 165 -1.63 13.04 -4.61
N ILE A 166 -1.01 11.89 -4.88
CA ILE A 166 -0.79 11.42 -6.25
C ILE A 166 -2.15 11.20 -6.94
N ASP A 167 -2.38 11.89 -8.05
CA ASP A 167 -3.61 11.77 -8.81
C ASP A 167 -3.60 10.52 -9.71
N TYR A 168 -4.49 9.59 -9.40
CA TYR A 168 -4.70 8.36 -10.20
C TYR A 168 -5.92 8.45 -11.11
N SER A 169 -6.61 9.60 -11.19
CA SER A 169 -7.87 9.73 -11.93
C SER A 169 -7.72 9.55 -13.45
N GLY A 170 -6.54 9.89 -13.98
CA GLY A 170 -6.20 9.70 -15.40
C GLY A 170 -5.85 8.26 -15.80
N ILE A 171 -5.87 7.30 -14.86
CA ILE A 171 -5.41 5.93 -15.08
C ILE A 171 -6.56 4.95 -14.88
N SER A 172 -6.78 4.06 -15.86
CA SER A 172 -7.77 3.02 -15.69
C SER A 172 -7.37 2.01 -14.61
N PRO A 173 -8.33 1.38 -13.91
CA PRO A 173 -8.04 0.33 -12.93
C PRO A 173 -7.17 -0.80 -13.51
N GLU A 174 -7.40 -1.18 -14.77
CA GLU A 174 -6.64 -2.21 -15.46
C GLU A 174 -5.19 -1.79 -15.70
N ALA A 175 -4.94 -0.53 -16.08
CA ALA A 175 -3.58 -0.03 -16.29
C ALA A 175 -2.79 -0.02 -14.98
N TYR A 176 -3.42 0.39 -13.86
CA TYR A 176 -2.79 0.34 -12.56
C TYR A 176 -2.49 -1.09 -12.09
N ILE A 177 -3.43 -2.03 -12.31
CA ILE A 177 -3.25 -3.44 -11.98
C ILE A 177 -2.11 -4.03 -12.82
N ASN A 178 -2.04 -3.74 -14.11
CA ASN A 178 -0.97 -4.20 -14.99
C ASN A 178 0.41 -3.67 -14.54
N ALA A 179 0.51 -2.39 -14.18
CA ALA A 179 1.74 -1.84 -13.61
C ALA A 179 2.14 -2.56 -12.30
N SER A 180 1.17 -2.87 -11.44
CA SER A 180 1.42 -3.62 -10.20
C SER A 180 1.86 -5.07 -10.46
N ILE A 181 1.32 -5.72 -11.49
CA ILE A 181 1.75 -7.07 -11.92
C ILE A 181 3.21 -7.05 -12.38
N GLU A 182 3.62 -6.04 -13.16
CA GLU A 182 5.02 -5.89 -13.61
C GLU A 182 5.98 -5.69 -12.45
N CYS A 183 5.60 -4.88 -11.44
CA CYS A 183 6.39 -4.76 -10.21
C CYS A 183 6.61 -6.13 -9.54
N VAL A 184 5.57 -6.99 -9.46
CA VAL A 184 5.65 -8.28 -8.75
C VAL A 184 6.39 -9.35 -9.56
N GLN A 185 6.09 -9.45 -10.85
CA GLN A 185 6.58 -10.57 -11.67
C GLN A 185 7.96 -10.32 -12.27
N PHE A 186 8.28 -9.06 -12.57
CA PHE A 186 9.47 -8.71 -13.33
C PHE A 186 10.39 -7.71 -12.62
N ALA A 187 10.00 -7.23 -11.41
CA ALA A 187 10.66 -6.14 -10.72
C ALA A 187 10.82 -4.88 -11.63
N ASP A 188 9.88 -4.70 -12.55
CA ASP A 188 9.85 -3.57 -13.50
C ASP A 188 8.92 -2.46 -12.97
N CYS A 189 9.51 -1.32 -12.64
CA CYS A 189 8.80 -0.15 -12.14
C CYS A 189 8.40 0.82 -13.25
N GLY A 190 8.74 0.59 -14.51
CA GLY A 190 8.62 1.58 -15.59
C GLY A 190 7.21 2.13 -15.79
N LYS A 191 6.18 1.27 -15.76
CA LYS A 191 4.77 1.71 -15.83
C LYS A 191 4.32 2.44 -14.57
N MET A 192 4.76 1.98 -13.40
CA MET A 192 4.43 2.64 -12.13
C MET A 192 5.09 4.01 -12.04
N ASP A 193 6.34 4.15 -12.49
CA ASP A 193 7.07 5.42 -12.59
C ASP A 193 6.30 6.43 -13.44
N LYS A 194 5.85 6.02 -14.62
CA LYS A 194 5.01 6.86 -15.47
C LYS A 194 3.72 7.28 -14.79
N ILE A 195 3.01 6.36 -14.15
CA ILE A 195 1.75 6.64 -13.42
C ILE A 195 1.99 7.69 -12.33
N ILE A 196 3.04 7.54 -11.53
CA ILE A 196 3.35 8.46 -10.45
C ILE A 196 3.78 9.82 -11.00
N LEU A 197 4.63 9.85 -12.02
CA LEU A 197 5.09 11.09 -12.63
C LEU A 197 3.95 11.90 -13.24
N ASP A 198 3.03 11.22 -13.93
CA ASP A 198 1.86 11.85 -14.57
C ASP A 198 0.86 12.38 -13.53
N GLY A 199 0.80 11.76 -12.33
CA GLY A 199 -0.12 12.14 -11.24
C GLY A 199 0.48 13.02 -10.15
N LEU A 200 1.75 13.42 -10.25
CA LEU A 200 2.46 14.18 -9.21
C LEU A 200 2.46 15.68 -9.50
N TYR A 201 1.76 16.46 -8.68
CA TYR A 201 1.63 17.92 -8.81
C TYR A 201 2.12 18.63 -7.54
N ARG A 202 2.77 19.79 -7.67
CA ARG A 202 3.11 20.65 -6.53
C ARG A 202 1.84 21.17 -5.83
N ALA A 203 1.86 21.24 -4.49
CA ALA A 203 0.77 21.76 -3.67
C ALA A 203 0.70 23.28 -3.70
#